data_5f7f8502aa3202d023fe615bfbbfdb21
#
_entry.id   5f7f8502aa3202d023fe615bfbbfdb21
#
_cell.length_a   1.000
_cell.length_b   1.000
_cell.length_c   1.000
_cell.angle_alpha   90.00
_cell.angle_beta   90.00
_cell.angle_gamma   90.00
#
_symmetry.space_group_name_H-M   'P 1'
#
loop_
_entity.id
_entity.type
_entity.pdbx_description
1 polymer ?
#
loop_
_entity_poly.entity_id
_entity_poly.type
_entity_poly.pdbx_seq_one_letter_code
_entity_poly.pdbx_strand_id
1 'polypeptide(L)'
;MQAPHTSLGKGAFGEGTASLITVKYQSYHAALTFLTGALQQPNGLGLLYGPLGAGKTTVLRELSEQLSRESAVAFVDGRRLKPRKLLTAILAQFGVEAHAQADDELLQMIRAFATQLTRSFEPPILIIDNVDRTYPSTLRIVNDLASLNVQGRSALRFIMAGHETLNTLVASDGMKNVAERDPSLYSMGPLSAKETMIYLHARLQAAGSERADTVFPFDVCDRLREKSGGWPGLLNLFALEAIERATDWPVSVADTEPPEETDAQAADDIPLLDARDAVYPIPPRIIVTRNGKALADYTFADKKVLIGRSDFADIVIDDDFVSKIHAVLLLYADALVLLDLNSANGTTVNSVAVKKTILKEDDIISLGHHRLKVRNAPAISAAMAELLKSPDTLKMKNLVDLRRQRARQLTKAAKNSSA
;
A
#
# COMPACT_ATOMS: atom_id res chain seq x y z
N MET A 1 1.38 22.14 -25.14
CA MET A 1 2.59 21.30 -25.21
C MET A 1 3.05 21.09 -23.77
N GLN A 2 3.11 19.86 -23.29
CA GLN A 2 3.70 19.58 -21.96
C GLN A 2 5.20 19.87 -22.01
N ALA A 3 5.75 20.49 -20.96
CA ALA A 3 7.17 20.75 -20.87
C ALA A 3 7.96 19.43 -20.97
N PRO A 4 9.11 19.39 -21.65
CA PRO A 4 9.91 18.16 -21.82
C PRO A 4 10.28 17.49 -20.50
N HIS A 5 10.36 18.24 -19.41
CA HIS A 5 10.62 17.77 -18.05
C HIS A 5 9.54 16.84 -17.53
N THR A 6 8.25 17.17 -17.74
CA THR A 6 7.11 16.36 -17.27
C THR A 6 7.07 15.00 -17.98
N SER A 7 7.50 14.92 -19.25
CA SER A 7 7.58 13.65 -19.98
C SER A 7 8.63 12.73 -19.39
N LEU A 8 9.84 13.23 -19.08
CA LEU A 8 10.92 12.49 -18.44
C LEU A 8 10.48 11.99 -17.04
N GLY A 9 9.91 12.86 -16.22
CA GLY A 9 9.43 12.52 -14.89
C GLY A 9 8.40 11.40 -14.91
N LYS A 10 7.39 11.50 -15.77
CA LYS A 10 6.39 10.45 -15.95
C LYS A 10 6.98 9.16 -16.49
N GLY A 11 7.93 9.22 -17.41
CA GLY A 11 8.63 8.06 -17.93
C GLY A 11 9.47 7.34 -16.87
N ALA A 12 10.14 8.10 -15.99
CA ALA A 12 10.99 7.56 -14.93
C ALA A 12 10.19 7.10 -13.71
N PHE A 13 9.23 7.89 -13.23
CA PHE A 13 8.61 7.74 -11.90
C PHE A 13 7.07 7.64 -11.93
N GLY A 14 6.45 7.73 -13.12
CA GLY A 14 4.99 7.66 -13.27
C GLY A 14 4.41 6.29 -12.93
N GLU A 15 3.11 6.23 -12.74
CA GLU A 15 2.38 4.98 -12.53
C GLU A 15 2.52 4.06 -13.77
N GLY A 16 2.76 2.77 -13.52
CA GLY A 16 2.97 1.79 -14.59
C GLY A 16 4.43 1.62 -15.01
N THR A 17 5.30 2.63 -14.86
CA THR A 17 6.74 2.50 -15.18
C THR A 17 7.50 1.70 -14.12
N ALA A 18 6.96 1.58 -12.92
CA ALA A 18 7.56 0.80 -11.85
C ALA A 18 7.73 -0.69 -12.20
N SER A 19 6.88 -1.22 -13.08
CA SER A 19 6.98 -2.60 -13.59
C SER A 19 7.97 -2.75 -14.75
N LEU A 20 8.34 -1.65 -15.42
CA LEU A 20 9.24 -1.66 -16.57
C LEU A 20 10.70 -1.40 -16.18
N ILE A 21 10.92 -0.69 -15.08
CA ILE A 21 12.25 -0.28 -14.62
C ILE A 21 12.51 -0.87 -13.24
N THR A 22 13.18 -2.01 -13.18
CA THR A 22 13.58 -2.63 -11.91
C THR A 22 15.02 -2.24 -11.58
N VAL A 23 15.21 -1.58 -10.45
CA VAL A 23 16.54 -1.28 -9.89
C VAL A 23 16.79 -2.22 -8.71
N LYS A 24 17.87 -3.00 -8.82
CA LYS A 24 18.22 -4.03 -7.81
C LYS A 24 19.14 -3.42 -6.75
N TYR A 25 18.68 -3.38 -5.52
CA TYR A 25 19.40 -2.87 -4.34
C TYR A 25 19.59 -3.98 -3.30
N GLN A 26 20.38 -3.72 -2.25
CA GLN A 26 20.80 -4.75 -1.30
C GLN A 26 19.61 -5.51 -0.67
N SER A 27 18.62 -4.80 -0.15
CA SER A 27 17.45 -5.44 0.48
C SER A 27 16.61 -6.22 -0.55
N TYR A 28 16.58 -5.77 -1.82
CA TYR A 28 15.94 -6.50 -2.91
C TYR A 28 16.62 -7.86 -3.17
N HIS A 29 17.95 -7.87 -3.31
CA HIS A 29 18.69 -9.11 -3.52
C HIS A 29 18.61 -10.06 -2.32
N ALA A 30 18.71 -9.52 -1.11
CA ALA A 30 18.58 -10.30 0.11
C ALA A 30 17.19 -10.93 0.24
N ALA A 31 16.12 -10.21 -0.13
CA ALA A 31 14.76 -10.75 -0.16
C ALA A 31 14.62 -11.90 -1.16
N LEU A 32 15.14 -11.75 -2.39
CA LEU A 32 15.12 -12.84 -3.38
C LEU A 32 15.85 -14.09 -2.88
N THR A 33 17.07 -13.92 -2.35
CA THR A 33 17.87 -15.03 -1.82
C THR A 33 17.14 -15.71 -0.66
N PHE A 34 16.58 -14.92 0.26
CA PHE A 34 15.83 -15.43 1.39
C PHE A 34 14.60 -16.25 0.94
N LEU A 35 13.78 -15.71 0.04
CA LEU A 35 12.56 -16.38 -0.42
C LEU A 35 12.88 -17.67 -1.19
N THR A 36 13.93 -17.65 -2.03
CA THR A 36 14.41 -18.86 -2.70
C THR A 36 14.85 -19.92 -1.70
N GLY A 37 15.62 -19.51 -0.67
CA GLY A 37 16.02 -20.40 0.41
C GLY A 37 14.85 -20.96 1.22
N ALA A 38 13.84 -20.13 1.51
CA ALA A 38 12.64 -20.55 2.22
C ALA A 38 11.84 -21.61 1.46
N LEU A 39 11.77 -21.52 0.13
CA LEU A 39 11.12 -22.54 -0.70
C LEU A 39 11.86 -23.88 -0.69
N GLN A 40 13.18 -23.87 -0.46
CA GLN A 40 13.99 -25.10 -0.38
C GLN A 40 13.89 -25.81 0.98
N GLN A 41 13.39 -25.12 2.01
CA GLN A 41 13.17 -25.73 3.32
C GLN A 41 12.04 -26.78 3.27
N PRO A 42 12.02 -27.76 4.19
CA PRO A 42 10.96 -28.78 4.25
C PRO A 42 9.55 -28.21 4.40
N ASN A 43 9.41 -27.07 5.11
CA ASN A 43 8.16 -26.35 5.28
C ASN A 43 7.71 -25.61 4.01
N GLY A 44 8.66 -25.24 3.11
CA GLY A 44 8.40 -24.61 1.84
C GLY A 44 7.54 -23.33 1.95
N LEU A 45 7.76 -22.50 2.98
CA LEU A 45 6.93 -21.34 3.26
C LEU A 45 7.79 -20.14 3.66
N GLY A 46 7.73 -19.08 2.86
CA GLY A 46 8.39 -17.79 3.13
C GLY A 46 7.41 -16.63 3.25
N LEU A 47 7.64 -15.76 4.22
CA LEU A 47 6.86 -14.53 4.42
C LEU A 47 7.72 -13.31 4.15
N LEU A 48 7.22 -12.41 3.30
CA LEU A 48 7.85 -11.13 2.97
C LEU A 48 6.97 -9.98 3.48
N TYR A 49 7.49 -9.17 4.38
CA TYR A 49 6.72 -8.05 4.89
C TYR A 49 7.50 -6.73 4.85
N GLY A 50 6.79 -5.64 4.98
CA GLY A 50 7.34 -4.30 5.00
C GLY A 50 6.30 -3.26 4.61
N PRO A 51 6.59 -1.96 4.76
CA PRO A 51 5.65 -0.90 4.48
C PRO A 51 5.24 -0.88 3.01
N LEU A 52 4.19 -0.13 2.75
CA LEU A 52 3.72 0.12 1.39
C LEU A 52 4.82 0.84 0.59
N GLY A 53 5.04 0.42 -0.65
CA GLY A 53 6.10 0.99 -1.49
C GLY A 53 7.52 0.47 -1.21
N ALA A 54 7.68 -0.52 -0.33
CA ALA A 54 8.98 -1.16 -0.06
C ALA A 54 9.53 -2.01 -1.23
N GLY A 55 8.75 -2.22 -2.29
CA GLY A 55 9.18 -3.01 -3.44
C GLY A 55 8.83 -4.51 -3.37
N LYS A 56 8.01 -4.95 -2.41
CA LYS A 56 7.60 -6.36 -2.25
C LYS A 56 7.08 -6.99 -3.54
N THR A 57 6.11 -6.35 -4.18
CA THR A 57 5.52 -6.83 -5.45
C THR A 57 6.57 -6.99 -6.54
N THR A 58 7.56 -6.10 -6.61
CA THR A 58 8.65 -6.17 -7.60
C THR A 58 9.53 -7.39 -7.35
N VAL A 59 9.90 -7.64 -6.09
CA VAL A 59 10.64 -8.85 -5.69
C VAL A 59 9.86 -10.12 -6.05
N LEU A 60 8.56 -10.15 -5.73
CA LEU A 60 7.73 -11.33 -5.98
C LEU A 60 7.53 -11.61 -7.47
N ARG A 61 7.43 -10.59 -8.32
CA ARG A 61 7.34 -10.77 -9.77
C ARG A 61 8.62 -11.35 -10.35
N GLU A 62 9.77 -10.79 -9.99
CA GLU A 62 11.08 -11.33 -10.39
C GLU A 62 11.23 -12.80 -9.94
N LEU A 63 10.88 -13.08 -8.68
CA LEU A 63 10.91 -14.45 -8.15
C LEU A 63 9.99 -15.38 -8.94
N SER A 64 8.76 -14.95 -9.22
CA SER A 64 7.80 -15.71 -10.02
C SER A 64 8.33 -16.02 -11.42
N GLU A 65 8.92 -15.03 -12.09
CA GLU A 65 9.50 -15.21 -13.44
C GLU A 65 10.68 -16.18 -13.43
N GLN A 66 11.54 -16.10 -12.41
CA GLN A 66 12.66 -17.04 -12.25
C GLN A 66 12.18 -18.47 -12.03
N LEU A 67 11.25 -18.66 -11.10
CA LEU A 67 10.74 -19.97 -10.72
C LEU A 67 9.86 -20.61 -11.78
N SER A 68 9.13 -19.82 -12.58
CA SER A 68 8.24 -20.33 -13.65
C SER A 68 8.98 -21.03 -14.79
N ARG A 69 10.31 -20.94 -14.83
CA ARG A 69 11.14 -21.67 -15.82
C ARG A 69 11.26 -23.16 -15.50
N GLU A 70 11.15 -23.52 -14.23
CA GLU A 70 11.43 -24.89 -13.76
C GLU A 70 10.30 -25.47 -12.90
N SER A 71 9.35 -24.65 -12.46
CA SER A 71 8.27 -25.04 -11.54
C SER A 71 6.92 -24.51 -12.00
N ALA A 72 5.85 -25.19 -11.57
CA ALA A 72 4.50 -24.66 -11.69
C ALA A 72 4.30 -23.56 -10.64
N VAL A 73 4.13 -22.32 -11.08
CA VAL A 73 3.98 -21.15 -10.21
C VAL A 73 2.65 -20.46 -10.47
N ALA A 74 1.90 -20.17 -9.41
CA ALA A 74 0.75 -19.28 -9.45
C ALA A 74 1.05 -18.02 -8.64
N PHE A 75 0.95 -16.84 -9.27
CA PHE A 75 1.11 -15.53 -8.64
C PHE A 75 -0.25 -14.84 -8.56
N VAL A 76 -0.69 -14.47 -7.36
CA VAL A 76 -2.01 -13.89 -7.11
C VAL A 76 -1.89 -12.64 -6.25
N ASP A 77 -2.63 -11.58 -6.63
CA ASP A 77 -2.81 -10.39 -5.78
C ASP A 77 -3.99 -10.61 -4.83
N GLY A 78 -3.73 -10.60 -3.53
CA GLY A 78 -4.70 -10.84 -2.47
C GLY A 78 -5.68 -9.70 -2.23
N ARG A 79 -5.45 -8.49 -2.78
CA ARG A 79 -6.31 -7.32 -2.53
C ARG A 79 -7.76 -7.58 -2.92
N ARG A 80 -8.65 -7.59 -1.92
CA ARG A 80 -10.10 -7.83 -2.10
C ARG A 80 -10.43 -9.08 -2.91
N LEU A 81 -9.57 -10.08 -2.84
CA LEU A 81 -9.72 -11.32 -3.59
C LEU A 81 -10.77 -12.21 -2.94
N LYS A 82 -11.81 -12.56 -3.70
CA LYS A 82 -12.87 -13.48 -3.28
C LYS A 82 -12.43 -14.94 -3.46
N PRO A 83 -13.00 -15.89 -2.67
CA PRO A 83 -12.65 -17.31 -2.74
C PRO A 83 -12.60 -17.87 -4.16
N ARG A 84 -13.69 -17.73 -4.90
CA ARG A 84 -13.79 -18.25 -6.27
C ARG A 84 -12.73 -17.67 -7.21
N LYS A 85 -12.46 -16.36 -7.10
CA LYS A 85 -11.43 -15.70 -7.92
C LYS A 85 -10.03 -16.21 -7.59
N LEU A 86 -9.73 -16.47 -6.31
CA LEU A 86 -8.47 -17.11 -5.92
C LEU A 86 -8.32 -18.48 -6.58
N LEU A 87 -9.30 -19.35 -6.40
CA LEU A 87 -9.25 -20.74 -6.89
C LEU A 87 -9.12 -20.80 -8.41
N THR A 88 -9.92 -20.00 -9.13
CA THR A 88 -9.86 -19.94 -10.59
C THR A 88 -8.53 -19.36 -11.09
N ALA A 89 -7.97 -18.34 -10.42
CA ALA A 89 -6.69 -17.76 -10.79
C ALA A 89 -5.54 -18.76 -10.59
N ILE A 90 -5.54 -19.52 -9.50
CA ILE A 90 -4.54 -20.56 -9.24
C ILE A 90 -4.59 -21.64 -10.34
N LEU A 91 -5.78 -22.18 -10.63
CA LEU A 91 -5.94 -23.22 -11.64
C LEU A 91 -5.52 -22.74 -13.02
N ALA A 92 -5.94 -21.54 -13.43
CA ALA A 92 -5.57 -20.96 -14.72
C ALA A 92 -4.05 -20.81 -14.88
N GLN A 93 -3.34 -20.39 -13.83
CA GLN A 93 -1.88 -20.25 -13.88
C GLN A 93 -1.13 -21.58 -13.81
N PHE A 94 -1.76 -22.61 -13.23
CA PHE A 94 -1.25 -23.98 -13.32
C PHE A 94 -1.58 -24.68 -14.65
N GLY A 95 -2.27 -23.98 -15.57
CA GLY A 95 -2.68 -24.54 -16.87
C GLY A 95 -3.83 -25.54 -16.77
N VAL A 96 -4.61 -25.49 -15.67
CA VAL A 96 -5.75 -26.39 -15.46
C VAL A 96 -7.04 -25.67 -15.85
N GLU A 97 -7.75 -26.20 -16.84
CA GLU A 97 -9.06 -25.68 -17.21
C GLU A 97 -10.10 -25.99 -16.13
N ALA A 98 -10.72 -24.93 -15.60
CA ALA A 98 -11.70 -25.04 -14.53
C ALA A 98 -13.13 -24.97 -15.09
N HIS A 99 -13.78 -26.12 -15.26
CA HIS A 99 -15.19 -26.20 -15.65
C HIS A 99 -16.15 -26.33 -14.45
N ALA A 100 -15.59 -26.36 -13.23
CA ALA A 100 -16.34 -26.55 -11.99
C ALA A 100 -17.21 -25.33 -11.63
N GLN A 101 -18.40 -25.58 -11.11
CA GLN A 101 -19.35 -24.53 -10.70
C GLN A 101 -19.29 -24.21 -9.21
N ALA A 102 -18.84 -25.15 -8.37
CA ALA A 102 -18.71 -24.99 -6.92
C ALA A 102 -17.27 -24.68 -6.51
N ASP A 103 -17.09 -23.88 -5.46
CA ASP A 103 -15.76 -23.53 -4.92
C ASP A 103 -15.04 -24.76 -4.36
N ASP A 104 -15.79 -25.70 -3.76
CA ASP A 104 -15.24 -26.95 -3.22
C ASP A 104 -14.65 -27.84 -4.33
N GLU A 105 -15.29 -27.88 -5.50
CA GLU A 105 -14.77 -28.62 -6.67
C GLU A 105 -13.46 -28.02 -7.17
N LEU A 106 -13.39 -26.69 -7.28
CA LEU A 106 -12.18 -25.98 -7.65
C LEU A 106 -11.03 -26.23 -6.66
N LEU A 107 -11.36 -26.24 -5.36
CA LEU A 107 -10.40 -26.56 -4.31
C LEU A 107 -9.88 -28.01 -4.43
N GLN A 108 -10.76 -28.96 -4.71
CA GLN A 108 -10.36 -30.36 -4.93
C GLN A 108 -9.48 -30.52 -6.18
N MET A 109 -9.73 -29.77 -7.26
CA MET A 109 -8.88 -29.77 -8.44
C MET A 109 -7.47 -29.28 -8.12
N ILE A 110 -7.32 -28.19 -7.32
CA ILE A 110 -6.01 -27.71 -6.88
C ILE A 110 -5.31 -28.75 -6.01
N ARG A 111 -6.02 -29.38 -5.07
CA ARG A 111 -5.48 -30.46 -4.22
C ARG A 111 -5.00 -31.64 -5.04
N ALA A 112 -5.79 -32.08 -6.00
CA ALA A 112 -5.42 -33.21 -6.89
C ALA A 112 -4.18 -32.88 -7.71
N PHE A 113 -4.14 -31.71 -8.34
CA PHE A 113 -2.99 -31.21 -9.12
C PHE A 113 -1.73 -31.13 -8.27
N ALA A 114 -1.79 -30.48 -7.11
CA ALA A 114 -0.66 -30.34 -6.22
C ALA A 114 -0.15 -31.70 -5.73
N THR A 115 -1.06 -32.59 -5.34
CA THR A 115 -0.71 -33.95 -4.88
C THR A 115 -0.06 -34.77 -6.00
N GLN A 116 -0.61 -34.74 -7.21
CA GLN A 116 -0.07 -35.48 -8.35
C GLN A 116 1.32 -34.96 -8.73
N LEU A 117 1.48 -33.63 -8.81
CA LEU A 117 2.76 -33.02 -9.18
C LEU A 117 3.84 -33.35 -8.13
N THR A 118 3.53 -33.24 -6.85
CA THR A 118 4.48 -33.53 -5.74
C THR A 118 4.95 -34.98 -5.70
N ARG A 119 4.15 -35.94 -6.21
CA ARG A 119 4.56 -37.34 -6.28
C ARG A 119 5.61 -37.62 -7.36
N SER A 120 5.59 -36.87 -8.43
CA SER A 120 6.43 -37.09 -9.62
C SER A 120 7.53 -36.06 -9.80
N PHE A 121 7.35 -34.87 -9.23
CA PHE A 121 8.20 -33.69 -9.42
C PHE A 121 8.30 -32.86 -8.13
N GLU A 122 8.77 -31.64 -8.23
CA GLU A 122 8.74 -30.65 -7.15
C GLU A 122 7.33 -30.11 -6.91
N PRO A 123 6.97 -29.80 -5.65
CA PRO A 123 5.68 -29.19 -5.33
C PRO A 123 5.46 -27.87 -6.07
N PRO A 124 4.24 -27.59 -6.58
CA PRO A 124 3.93 -26.30 -7.15
C PRO A 124 4.02 -25.19 -6.12
N ILE A 125 4.16 -23.96 -6.60
CA ILE A 125 4.39 -22.78 -5.77
C ILE A 125 3.23 -21.81 -5.91
N LEU A 126 2.67 -21.36 -4.78
CA LEU A 126 1.67 -20.31 -4.71
C LEU A 126 2.27 -19.05 -4.09
N ILE A 127 2.33 -17.98 -4.86
CA ILE A 127 2.78 -16.67 -4.41
C ILE A 127 1.55 -15.78 -4.25
N ILE A 128 1.34 -15.25 -3.04
CA ILE A 128 0.23 -14.35 -2.72
C ILE A 128 0.80 -13.01 -2.25
N ASP A 129 0.62 -11.98 -3.05
CA ASP A 129 0.93 -10.60 -2.64
C ASP A 129 -0.26 -9.98 -1.90
N ASN A 130 -0.02 -9.03 -1.01
CA ASN A 130 -1.04 -8.32 -0.23
C ASN A 130 -2.02 -9.24 0.53
N VAL A 131 -1.53 -10.34 1.09
CA VAL A 131 -2.37 -11.35 1.73
C VAL A 131 -3.17 -10.80 2.92
N ASP A 132 -2.62 -9.82 3.63
CA ASP A 132 -3.26 -9.10 4.74
C ASP A 132 -4.45 -8.21 4.31
N ARG A 133 -4.64 -8.00 2.99
CA ARG A 133 -5.78 -7.28 2.41
C ARG A 133 -6.82 -8.21 1.78
N THR A 134 -6.70 -9.49 2.02
CA THR A 134 -7.58 -10.55 1.51
C THR A 134 -8.82 -10.70 2.40
N TYR A 135 -9.95 -11.12 1.82
CA TYR A 135 -11.14 -11.44 2.62
C TYR A 135 -10.91 -12.63 3.57
N PRO A 136 -11.48 -12.62 4.79
CA PRO A 136 -11.35 -13.72 5.75
C PRO A 136 -11.77 -15.09 5.19
N SER A 137 -12.79 -15.12 4.33
CA SER A 137 -13.23 -16.35 3.66
C SER A 137 -12.18 -16.92 2.70
N THR A 138 -11.41 -16.04 2.04
CA THR A 138 -10.32 -16.43 1.15
C THR A 138 -9.09 -16.88 1.95
N LEU A 139 -8.80 -16.23 3.09
CA LEU A 139 -7.72 -16.65 4.00
C LEU A 139 -7.94 -18.08 4.52
N ARG A 140 -9.18 -18.48 4.81
CA ARG A 140 -9.49 -19.87 5.18
C ARG A 140 -9.07 -20.85 4.11
N ILE A 141 -9.33 -20.55 2.83
CA ILE A 141 -8.90 -21.41 1.72
C ILE A 141 -7.37 -21.48 1.64
N VAL A 142 -6.67 -20.35 1.80
CA VAL A 142 -5.20 -20.32 1.85
C VAL A 142 -4.68 -21.20 2.99
N ASN A 143 -5.29 -21.09 4.17
CA ASN A 143 -4.97 -21.90 5.33
C ASN A 143 -5.23 -23.40 5.09
N ASP A 144 -6.35 -23.74 4.44
CA ASP A 144 -6.69 -25.13 4.07
C ASP A 144 -5.70 -25.69 3.05
N LEU A 145 -5.28 -24.90 2.06
CA LEU A 145 -4.25 -25.29 1.10
C LEU A 145 -2.88 -25.50 1.77
N ALA A 146 -2.58 -24.74 2.82
CA ALA A 146 -1.34 -24.90 3.56
C ALA A 146 -1.25 -26.23 4.32
N SER A 147 -2.36 -26.92 4.62
CA SER A 147 -2.36 -28.23 5.27
C SER A 147 -2.03 -29.39 4.33
N LEU A 148 -1.94 -29.15 3.01
CA LEU A 148 -1.71 -30.20 2.03
C LEU A 148 -0.33 -30.84 2.20
N ASN A 149 -0.33 -32.16 2.39
CA ASN A 149 0.86 -32.95 2.63
C ASN A 149 0.83 -34.23 1.79
N VAL A 150 1.98 -34.63 1.27
CA VAL A 150 2.18 -35.89 0.54
C VAL A 150 3.43 -36.54 1.09
N GLN A 151 3.27 -37.71 1.74
CA GLN A 151 4.39 -38.50 2.30
C GLN A 151 5.31 -37.70 3.23
N GLY A 152 4.73 -36.84 4.09
CA GLY A 152 5.47 -36.02 5.03
C GLY A 152 6.08 -34.73 4.43
N ARG A 153 5.86 -34.46 3.14
CA ARG A 153 6.31 -33.22 2.45
C ARG A 153 5.12 -32.32 2.14
N SER A 154 5.31 -31.01 2.25
CA SER A 154 4.31 -30.04 1.82
C SER A 154 4.01 -30.20 0.33
N ALA A 155 2.74 -30.45 -0.02
CA ALA A 155 2.31 -30.63 -1.42
C ALA A 155 2.12 -29.31 -2.18
N LEU A 156 2.20 -28.19 -1.51
CA LEU A 156 2.14 -26.84 -2.09
C LEU A 156 3.09 -25.94 -1.31
N ARG A 157 4.01 -25.30 -2.00
CA ARG A 157 4.92 -24.31 -1.44
C ARG A 157 4.29 -22.92 -1.49
N PHE A 158 4.61 -22.06 -0.52
CA PHE A 158 4.01 -20.73 -0.42
C PHE A 158 5.04 -19.63 -0.26
N ILE A 159 4.80 -18.52 -0.95
CA ILE A 159 5.34 -17.21 -0.58
C ILE A 159 4.15 -16.28 -0.34
N MET A 160 4.12 -15.66 0.83
CA MET A 160 3.09 -14.68 1.15
C MET A 160 3.74 -13.34 1.49
N ALA A 161 3.19 -12.26 0.91
CA ALA A 161 3.64 -10.90 1.20
C ALA A 161 2.51 -10.02 1.72
N GLY A 162 2.87 -9.12 2.62
CA GLY A 162 1.92 -8.18 3.23
C GLY A 162 2.62 -7.03 3.95
N HIS A 163 1.86 -6.27 4.72
CA HIS A 163 2.38 -5.24 5.61
C HIS A 163 2.94 -5.85 6.91
N GLU A 164 3.30 -4.99 7.83
CA GLU A 164 3.79 -5.38 9.17
C GLU A 164 2.77 -6.20 9.97
N THR A 165 1.48 -6.03 9.67
CA THR A 165 0.37 -6.82 10.23
C THR A 165 0.37 -8.29 9.78
N LEU A 166 1.20 -8.68 8.80
CA LEU A 166 1.28 -10.05 8.31
C LEU A 166 1.63 -11.04 9.41
N ASN A 167 2.53 -10.67 10.32
CA ASN A 167 2.92 -11.54 11.44
C ASN A 167 1.75 -11.83 12.37
N THR A 168 0.97 -10.79 12.70
CA THR A 168 -0.23 -10.93 13.54
C THR A 168 -1.31 -11.74 12.82
N LEU A 169 -1.46 -11.57 11.51
CA LEU A 169 -2.38 -12.35 10.70
C LEU A 169 -2.04 -13.84 10.72
N VAL A 170 -0.78 -14.18 10.49
CA VAL A 170 -0.30 -15.59 10.47
C VAL A 170 -0.43 -16.23 11.85
N ALA A 171 -0.24 -15.47 12.92
CA ALA A 171 -0.41 -15.96 14.31
C ALA A 171 -1.89 -16.10 14.72
N SER A 172 -2.86 -15.70 13.88
CA SER A 172 -4.28 -15.80 14.19
C SER A 172 -4.82 -17.23 14.02
N ASP A 173 -5.91 -17.56 14.73
CA ASP A 173 -6.57 -18.86 14.63
C ASP A 173 -7.02 -19.21 13.20
N GLY A 174 -7.32 -18.20 12.38
CA GLY A 174 -7.71 -18.37 10.99
C GLY A 174 -6.57 -18.84 10.06
N MET A 175 -5.32 -18.80 10.53
CA MET A 175 -4.12 -19.16 9.76
C MET A 175 -3.28 -20.25 10.45
N LYS A 176 -3.91 -21.07 11.29
CA LYS A 176 -3.27 -22.09 12.11
C LYS A 176 -2.37 -23.04 11.29
N ASN A 177 -2.87 -23.57 10.16
CA ASN A 177 -2.07 -24.50 9.33
C ASN A 177 -0.85 -23.81 8.69
N VAL A 178 -0.95 -22.51 8.42
CA VAL A 178 0.17 -21.69 7.94
C VAL A 178 1.18 -21.50 9.09
N ALA A 179 0.72 -21.16 10.29
CA ALA A 179 1.57 -20.98 11.47
C ALA A 179 2.28 -22.28 11.87
N GLU A 180 1.60 -23.43 11.84
CA GLU A 180 2.16 -24.75 12.15
C GLU A 180 3.28 -25.18 11.19
N ARG A 181 3.37 -24.56 10.02
CA ARG A 181 4.50 -24.78 9.08
C ARG A 181 5.78 -24.06 9.48
N ASP A 182 5.77 -23.27 10.55
CA ASP A 182 6.92 -22.48 11.03
C ASP A 182 7.54 -21.63 9.90
N PRO A 183 6.83 -20.62 9.39
CA PRO A 183 7.28 -19.85 8.24
C PRO A 183 8.52 -19.02 8.53
N SER A 184 9.46 -19.02 7.60
CA SER A 184 10.57 -18.08 7.62
C SER A 184 10.10 -16.66 7.27
N LEU A 185 10.58 -15.62 7.99
CA LEU A 185 10.16 -14.24 7.83
C LEU A 185 11.32 -13.35 7.35
N TYR A 186 11.03 -12.46 6.40
CA TYR A 186 11.95 -11.43 5.96
C TYR A 186 11.27 -10.06 5.91
N SER A 187 11.93 -9.04 6.47
CA SER A 187 11.50 -7.65 6.43
C SER A 187 12.27 -6.88 5.38
N MET A 188 11.55 -6.24 4.44
CA MET A 188 12.16 -5.31 3.49
C MET A 188 12.74 -4.10 4.21
N GLY A 189 13.99 -3.74 3.89
CA GLY A 189 14.64 -2.54 4.38
C GLY A 189 14.58 -1.36 3.40
N PRO A 190 14.71 -0.12 3.89
CA PRO A 190 14.81 1.08 3.06
C PRO A 190 16.15 1.14 2.33
N LEU A 191 16.23 1.95 1.27
CA LEU A 191 17.48 2.26 0.57
C LEU A 191 18.37 3.15 1.44
N SER A 192 19.66 2.86 1.44
CA SER A 192 20.72 3.75 1.94
C SER A 192 20.85 5.00 1.04
N ALA A 193 21.62 6.01 1.48
CA ALA A 193 21.87 7.22 0.70
C ALA A 193 22.48 6.90 -0.67
N LYS A 194 23.48 6.02 -0.70
CA LYS A 194 24.13 5.58 -1.94
C LYS A 194 23.16 4.83 -2.87
N GLU A 195 22.38 3.93 -2.32
CA GLU A 195 21.39 3.17 -3.11
C GLU A 195 20.27 4.06 -3.63
N THR A 196 19.84 5.07 -2.87
CA THR A 196 18.84 6.05 -3.30
C THR A 196 19.32 6.82 -4.54
N MET A 197 20.55 7.31 -4.52
CA MET A 197 21.14 8.00 -5.68
C MET A 197 21.20 7.08 -6.89
N ILE A 198 21.74 5.87 -6.72
CA ILE A 198 21.80 4.86 -7.80
C ILE A 198 20.40 4.55 -8.34
N TYR A 199 19.44 4.39 -7.45
CA TYR A 199 18.05 4.09 -7.79
C TYR A 199 17.41 5.18 -8.64
N LEU A 200 17.52 6.44 -8.20
CA LEU A 200 16.95 7.59 -8.90
C LEU A 200 17.61 7.80 -10.27
N HIS A 201 18.95 7.72 -10.33
CA HIS A 201 19.69 7.88 -11.57
C HIS A 201 19.41 6.74 -12.57
N ALA A 202 19.35 5.49 -12.12
CA ALA A 202 19.05 4.36 -13.00
C ALA A 202 17.63 4.48 -13.61
N ARG A 203 16.67 4.99 -12.87
CA ARG A 203 15.32 5.22 -13.37
C ARG A 203 15.25 6.34 -14.39
N LEU A 204 15.98 7.44 -14.18
CA LEU A 204 16.11 8.53 -15.14
C LEU A 204 16.80 8.08 -16.44
N GLN A 205 17.87 7.29 -16.31
CA GLN A 205 18.58 6.72 -17.48
C GLN A 205 17.67 5.80 -18.28
N ALA A 206 16.92 4.92 -17.61
CA ALA A 206 15.97 4.03 -18.28
C ALA A 206 14.81 4.78 -18.96
N ALA A 207 14.50 5.99 -18.51
CA ALA A 207 13.52 6.88 -19.14
C ALA A 207 14.11 7.76 -20.25
N GLY A 208 15.43 7.58 -20.58
CA GLY A 208 16.10 8.27 -21.66
C GLY A 208 16.92 9.49 -21.26
N SER A 209 17.20 9.71 -19.97
CA SER A 209 18.12 10.76 -19.54
C SER A 209 19.56 10.33 -19.79
N GLU A 210 20.31 11.07 -20.60
CA GLU A 210 21.74 10.81 -20.81
C GLU A 210 22.61 11.20 -19.60
N ARG A 211 22.14 12.17 -18.82
CA ARG A 211 22.86 12.72 -17.67
C ARG A 211 21.94 12.84 -16.44
N ALA A 212 21.70 11.72 -15.81
CA ALA A 212 20.82 11.67 -14.63
C ALA A 212 21.36 12.49 -13.44
N ASP A 213 22.70 12.62 -13.32
CA ASP A 213 23.38 13.44 -12.34
C ASP A 213 23.08 14.95 -12.48
N THR A 214 22.81 15.41 -13.71
CA THR A 214 22.40 16.81 -13.97
C THR A 214 20.91 17.02 -13.76
N VAL A 215 20.13 15.95 -13.60
CA VAL A 215 18.70 16.05 -13.24
C VAL A 215 18.56 16.07 -11.72
N PHE A 216 19.13 15.07 -11.06
CA PHE A 216 19.12 14.94 -9.60
C PHE A 216 20.56 14.93 -9.05
N PRO A 217 21.10 16.09 -8.61
CA PRO A 217 22.33 16.19 -7.86
C PRO A 217 22.26 15.43 -6.53
N PHE A 218 23.42 15.22 -5.91
CA PHE A 218 23.54 14.42 -4.69
C PHE A 218 22.67 14.94 -3.54
N ASP A 219 22.66 16.25 -3.31
CA ASP A 219 21.88 16.92 -2.26
C ASP A 219 20.38 16.75 -2.45
N VAL A 220 19.88 16.78 -3.69
CA VAL A 220 18.49 16.49 -4.03
C VAL A 220 18.16 15.03 -3.77
N CYS A 221 19.05 14.11 -4.18
CA CYS A 221 18.86 12.67 -3.89
C CYS A 221 18.79 12.40 -2.39
N ASP A 222 19.66 13.01 -1.59
CA ASP A 222 19.67 12.83 -0.14
C ASP A 222 18.42 13.45 0.51
N ARG A 223 17.99 14.61 0.05
CA ARG A 223 16.76 15.23 0.50
C ARG A 223 15.51 14.38 0.18
N LEU A 224 15.43 13.82 -1.02
CA LEU A 224 14.37 12.90 -1.40
C LEU A 224 14.37 11.63 -0.53
N ARG A 225 15.57 11.11 -0.20
CA ARG A 225 15.73 9.97 0.72
C ARG A 225 15.21 10.30 2.11
N GLU A 226 15.60 11.45 2.67
CA GLU A 226 15.11 11.87 3.99
C GLU A 226 13.58 11.96 4.03
N LYS A 227 12.97 12.54 3.01
CA LYS A 227 11.53 12.69 2.89
C LYS A 227 10.80 11.37 2.75
N SER A 228 11.32 10.49 1.92
CA SER A 228 10.73 9.18 1.65
C SER A 228 11.04 8.14 2.73
N GLY A 229 11.99 8.43 3.64
CA GLY A 229 12.57 7.42 4.52
C GLY A 229 13.34 6.32 3.78
N GLY A 230 13.75 6.58 2.53
CA GLY A 230 14.43 5.61 1.66
C GLY A 230 13.51 4.56 1.03
N TRP A 231 12.19 4.71 1.12
CA TRP A 231 11.26 3.74 0.55
C TRP A 231 11.01 3.99 -0.94
N PRO A 232 11.27 2.99 -1.84
CA PRO A 232 11.23 3.17 -3.30
C PRO A 232 9.93 3.78 -3.83
N GLY A 233 8.78 3.34 -3.32
CA GLY A 233 7.49 3.87 -3.76
C GLY A 233 7.28 5.35 -3.41
N LEU A 234 7.74 5.77 -2.22
CA LEU A 234 7.69 7.18 -1.82
C LEU A 234 8.74 8.01 -2.54
N LEU A 235 9.93 7.43 -2.80
CA LEU A 235 10.96 8.07 -3.63
C LEU A 235 10.42 8.40 -5.02
N ASN A 236 9.75 7.45 -5.68
CA ASN A 236 9.16 7.69 -6.99
C ASN A 236 8.14 8.83 -6.97
N LEU A 237 7.29 8.86 -5.95
CA LEU A 237 6.29 9.91 -5.81
C LEU A 237 6.95 11.28 -5.64
N PHE A 238 7.89 11.41 -4.69
CA PHE A 238 8.54 12.69 -4.42
C PHE A 238 9.48 13.13 -5.54
N ALA A 239 10.14 12.20 -6.23
CA ALA A 239 10.96 12.49 -7.39
C ALA A 239 10.10 13.03 -8.55
N LEU A 240 8.94 12.43 -8.81
CA LEU A 240 8.00 12.94 -9.81
C LEU A 240 7.51 14.34 -9.46
N GLU A 241 7.10 14.56 -8.21
CA GLU A 241 6.65 15.87 -7.72
C GLU A 241 7.76 16.94 -7.85
N ALA A 242 9.01 16.59 -7.55
CA ALA A 242 10.13 17.52 -7.65
C ALA A 242 10.39 17.92 -9.12
N ILE A 243 10.35 16.97 -10.05
CA ILE A 243 10.48 17.24 -11.49
C ILE A 243 9.31 18.09 -11.99
N GLU A 244 8.09 17.84 -11.54
CA GLU A 244 6.91 18.62 -11.96
C GLU A 244 6.93 20.06 -11.45
N ARG A 245 7.65 20.33 -10.35
CA ARG A 245 7.82 21.68 -9.79
C ARG A 245 9.02 22.43 -10.37
N ALA A 246 10.05 21.69 -10.79
CA ALA A 246 11.28 22.30 -11.32
C ALA A 246 10.97 23.14 -12.58
N THR A 247 11.43 24.37 -12.57
CA THR A 247 11.39 25.27 -13.75
C THR A 247 12.58 25.08 -14.65
N ASP A 248 13.73 24.72 -14.06
CA ASP A 248 15.03 24.58 -14.72
C ASP A 248 15.75 23.30 -14.24
N TRP A 249 16.82 22.94 -14.94
CA TRP A 249 17.75 21.87 -14.57
C TRP A 249 19.08 22.43 -14.04
N PRO A 250 19.68 21.82 -13.04
CA PRO A 250 19.22 20.66 -12.26
C PRO A 250 18.03 20.98 -11.35
N VAL A 251 17.27 19.94 -10.98
CA VAL A 251 16.27 20.06 -9.91
C VAL A 251 16.98 20.53 -8.65
N SER A 252 16.42 21.52 -7.98
CA SER A 252 16.96 22.08 -6.75
C SER A 252 16.35 21.43 -5.49
N VAL A 253 17.01 21.60 -4.35
CA VAL A 253 16.42 21.16 -3.06
C VAL A 253 15.10 21.87 -2.78
N ALA A 254 14.93 23.12 -3.22
CA ALA A 254 13.69 23.87 -3.08
C ALA A 254 12.52 23.20 -3.85
N ASP A 255 12.77 22.62 -5.03
CA ASP A 255 11.74 21.92 -5.80
C ASP A 255 11.27 20.63 -5.12
N THR A 256 12.05 20.12 -4.20
CA THR A 256 11.63 18.97 -3.36
C THR A 256 10.69 19.39 -2.24
N GLU A 257 10.61 20.67 -1.90
CA GLU A 257 9.72 21.22 -0.89
C GLU A 257 8.38 21.64 -1.54
N PRO A 258 7.25 21.53 -0.83
CA PRO A 258 6.04 22.19 -1.29
C PRO A 258 6.28 23.70 -1.31
N PRO A 259 5.63 24.44 -2.24
CA PRO A 259 5.75 25.90 -2.27
C PRO A 259 5.46 26.46 -0.88
N GLU A 260 6.32 27.35 -0.43
CA GLU A 260 6.07 28.13 0.78
C GLU A 260 4.83 28.98 0.51
N GLU A 261 3.72 28.68 1.20
CA GLU A 261 2.61 29.63 1.25
C GLU A 261 3.12 30.84 2.05
N THR A 262 3.38 31.94 1.36
CA THR A 262 3.67 33.23 1.94
C THR A 262 2.47 33.64 2.80
N ASP A 263 2.56 33.38 4.05
CA ASP A 263 1.92 33.93 5.25
C ASP A 263 1.80 32.83 6.32
N ALA A 264 2.94 32.53 6.96
CA ALA A 264 2.95 31.67 8.12
C ALA A 264 3.63 32.38 9.31
N GLN A 265 2.93 33.34 9.91
CA GLN A 265 3.22 33.71 11.29
C GLN A 265 2.08 33.19 12.18
N ALA A 266 2.50 32.49 13.24
CA ALA A 266 1.68 32.01 14.35
C ALA A 266 0.79 30.78 14.12
N ALA A 267 1.34 29.61 14.38
CA ALA A 267 0.56 28.46 14.84
C ALA A 267 1.42 27.60 15.77
N ASP A 268 1.83 28.19 16.88
CA ASP A 268 2.25 27.43 18.05
C ASP A 268 1.01 27.16 18.92
N ASP A 269 0.95 25.91 19.40
CA ASP A 269 0.06 25.42 20.46
C ASP A 269 -1.45 25.32 20.16
N ILE A 270 -1.81 24.26 19.42
CA ILE A 270 -3.09 23.60 19.70
C ILE A 270 -2.76 22.32 20.48
N PRO A 271 -3.25 22.18 21.71
CA PRO A 271 -3.15 20.90 22.40
C PRO A 271 -3.84 19.86 21.54
N LEU A 272 -3.08 18.92 20.98
CA LEU A 272 -3.63 17.64 20.54
C LEU A 272 -4.21 17.02 21.83
N LEU A 273 -5.48 17.25 22.09
CA LEU A 273 -6.23 16.49 23.07
C LEU A 273 -5.96 15.02 22.75
N ASP A 274 -5.28 14.40 23.68
CA ASP A 274 -4.76 13.03 23.56
C ASP A 274 -5.96 12.10 23.42
N ALA A 275 -6.37 11.84 22.16
CA ALA A 275 -7.49 10.98 21.84
C ALA A 275 -7.14 9.49 22.08
N ARG A 276 -6.22 9.20 23.00
CA ARG A 276 -5.80 7.83 23.34
C ARG A 276 -6.91 7.02 23.98
N ASP A 277 -7.93 7.69 24.53
CA ASP A 277 -8.97 7.05 25.34
C ASP A 277 -10.41 7.25 24.83
N ALA A 278 -10.61 7.78 23.61
CA ALA A 278 -11.94 7.86 23.03
C ALA A 278 -12.37 6.48 22.50
N VAL A 279 -13.10 5.74 23.33
CA VAL A 279 -13.79 4.51 22.90
C VAL A 279 -15.09 4.93 22.23
N TYR A 280 -15.14 4.80 20.90
CA TYR A 280 -16.39 4.94 20.17
C TYR A 280 -17.23 3.66 20.36
N PRO A 281 -18.45 3.74 20.85
CA PRO A 281 -19.31 2.56 20.98
C PRO A 281 -19.60 1.93 19.61
N ILE A 282 -19.62 2.73 18.54
CA ILE A 282 -19.74 2.29 17.15
C ILE A 282 -18.79 3.15 16.30
N PRO A 283 -17.78 2.57 15.65
CA PRO A 283 -16.82 3.35 14.85
C PRO A 283 -17.51 3.96 13.61
N PRO A 284 -17.05 5.16 13.17
CA PRO A 284 -17.51 5.76 11.93
C PRO A 284 -17.25 4.86 10.72
N ARG A 285 -18.14 4.96 9.71
CA ARG A 285 -18.05 4.18 8.48
C ARG A 285 -18.21 5.07 7.26
N ILE A 286 -17.54 4.69 6.18
CA ILE A 286 -17.64 5.34 4.86
C ILE A 286 -18.10 4.30 3.83
N ILE A 287 -19.30 4.51 3.29
CA ILE A 287 -19.85 3.66 2.24
C ILE A 287 -19.55 4.30 0.89
N VAL A 288 -18.71 3.65 0.09
CA VAL A 288 -18.35 4.12 -1.26
C VAL A 288 -19.35 3.60 -2.27
N THR A 289 -19.92 4.50 -3.06
CA THR A 289 -20.87 4.17 -4.13
C THR A 289 -20.47 4.79 -5.46
N ARG A 290 -20.83 4.14 -6.57
CA ARG A 290 -20.74 4.67 -7.93
C ARG A 290 -22.02 4.31 -8.67
N ASN A 291 -22.67 5.28 -9.30
CA ASN A 291 -23.95 5.11 -10.02
C ASN A 291 -25.04 4.40 -9.15
N GLY A 292 -25.12 4.75 -7.88
CA GLY A 292 -26.08 4.16 -6.92
C GLY A 292 -25.73 2.75 -6.43
N LYS A 293 -24.69 2.12 -6.94
CA LYS A 293 -24.24 0.79 -6.50
C LYS A 293 -23.14 0.91 -5.44
N ALA A 294 -23.32 0.24 -4.31
CA ALA A 294 -22.27 0.17 -3.29
C ALA A 294 -21.09 -0.68 -3.78
N LEU A 295 -19.88 -0.09 -3.70
CA LEU A 295 -18.63 -0.71 -4.12
C LEU A 295 -17.84 -1.22 -2.92
N ALA A 296 -17.84 -0.46 -1.82
CA ALA A 296 -17.08 -0.78 -0.63
C ALA A 296 -17.68 -0.11 0.61
N ASP A 297 -17.34 -0.65 1.77
CA ASP A 297 -17.72 -0.16 3.08
C ASP A 297 -16.48 -0.20 3.99
N TYR A 298 -16.05 0.97 4.46
CA TYR A 298 -14.87 1.15 5.27
C TYR A 298 -15.25 1.55 6.68
N THR A 299 -14.84 0.75 7.66
CA THR A 299 -14.94 1.10 9.07
C THR A 299 -13.63 1.72 9.51
N PHE A 300 -13.70 2.81 10.27
CA PHE A 300 -12.52 3.46 10.81
C PHE A 300 -11.83 2.55 11.84
N ALA A 301 -10.60 2.12 11.53
CA ALA A 301 -9.72 1.46 12.48
C ALA A 301 -8.67 2.45 13.04
N ASP A 302 -8.36 3.48 12.27
CA ASP A 302 -7.34 4.50 12.56
C ASP A 302 -7.96 5.89 12.67
N LYS A 303 -7.27 6.78 13.38
CA LYS A 303 -7.67 8.20 13.52
C LYS A 303 -7.54 9.01 12.23
N LYS A 304 -6.88 8.47 11.22
CA LYS A 304 -6.63 9.12 9.92
C LYS A 304 -6.87 8.11 8.82
N VAL A 305 -7.66 8.51 7.81
CA VAL A 305 -7.97 7.72 6.64
C VAL A 305 -7.71 8.55 5.40
N LEU A 306 -6.74 8.15 4.60
CA LEU A 306 -6.37 8.81 3.35
C LEU A 306 -7.27 8.31 2.22
N ILE A 307 -7.78 9.24 1.40
CA ILE A 307 -8.60 8.95 0.24
C ILE A 307 -7.86 9.39 -1.02
N GLY A 308 -7.84 8.55 -2.06
CA GLY A 308 -7.22 8.91 -3.32
C GLY A 308 -7.24 7.78 -4.34
N ARG A 309 -6.75 8.06 -5.55
CA ARG A 309 -6.64 7.06 -6.62
C ARG A 309 -5.43 6.13 -6.44
N SER A 310 -4.42 6.57 -5.72
CA SER A 310 -3.23 5.78 -5.47
C SER A 310 -3.53 4.58 -4.57
N ASP A 311 -2.86 3.46 -4.83
CA ASP A 311 -2.83 2.29 -3.93
C ASP A 311 -2.28 2.62 -2.53
N PHE A 312 -1.69 3.81 -2.34
CA PHE A 312 -1.25 4.32 -1.04
C PHE A 312 -2.37 4.90 -0.19
N ALA A 313 -3.56 5.12 -0.76
CA ALA A 313 -4.72 5.59 -0.02
C ALA A 313 -5.34 4.43 0.77
N ASP A 314 -5.87 4.74 1.95
CA ASP A 314 -6.61 3.77 2.75
C ASP A 314 -7.97 3.47 2.08
N ILE A 315 -8.61 4.50 1.49
CA ILE A 315 -9.77 4.36 0.61
C ILE A 315 -9.31 4.64 -0.82
N VAL A 316 -9.11 3.58 -1.59
CA VAL A 316 -8.72 3.68 -2.99
C VAL A 316 -9.95 3.91 -3.85
N ILE A 317 -9.95 5.00 -4.61
CA ILE A 317 -10.99 5.35 -5.59
C ILE A 317 -10.39 5.27 -6.99
N ASP A 318 -10.69 4.22 -7.72
CA ASP A 318 -10.22 4.03 -9.10
C ASP A 318 -11.06 4.89 -10.06
N ASP A 319 -10.62 6.15 -10.20
CA ASP A 319 -11.27 7.16 -11.03
C ASP A 319 -10.23 8.21 -11.47
N ASP A 320 -10.14 8.49 -12.77
CA ASP A 320 -9.17 9.44 -13.33
C ASP A 320 -9.40 10.89 -12.85
N PHE A 321 -10.60 11.21 -12.40
CA PHE A 321 -10.94 12.50 -11.81
C PHE A 321 -10.55 12.61 -10.33
N VAL A 322 -10.05 11.54 -9.72
CA VAL A 322 -9.58 11.53 -8.33
C VAL A 322 -8.06 11.61 -8.30
N SER A 323 -7.52 12.60 -7.59
CA SER A 323 -6.06 12.75 -7.41
C SER A 323 -5.47 11.53 -6.71
N LYS A 324 -4.19 11.24 -6.95
CA LYS A 324 -3.46 10.13 -6.29
C LYS A 324 -3.62 10.17 -4.78
N ILE A 325 -3.45 11.35 -4.22
CA ILE A 325 -3.74 11.72 -2.83
C ILE A 325 -4.74 12.85 -2.93
N HIS A 326 -6.00 12.58 -2.60
CA HIS A 326 -7.09 13.52 -2.85
C HIS A 326 -7.54 14.23 -1.59
N ALA A 327 -7.88 13.48 -0.56
CA ALA A 327 -8.40 14.01 0.69
C ALA A 327 -7.98 13.15 1.87
N VAL A 328 -8.09 13.68 3.08
CA VAL A 328 -7.89 12.92 4.32
C VAL A 328 -9.08 13.11 5.26
N LEU A 329 -9.50 12.04 5.89
CA LEU A 329 -10.46 12.04 6.98
C LEU A 329 -9.70 11.95 8.31
N LEU A 330 -10.01 12.83 9.23
CA LEU A 330 -9.41 12.89 10.55
C LEU A 330 -10.49 12.66 11.61
N LEU A 331 -10.32 11.62 12.42
CA LEU A 331 -11.23 11.28 13.51
C LEU A 331 -10.71 11.85 14.82
N TYR A 332 -11.45 12.80 15.38
CA TYR A 332 -11.27 13.37 16.71
C TYR A 332 -12.28 12.75 17.70
N ALA A 333 -12.09 12.96 18.99
CA ALA A 333 -12.97 12.41 20.02
C ALA A 333 -14.47 12.76 19.82
N ASP A 334 -14.75 13.90 19.22
CA ASP A 334 -16.10 14.45 19.04
C ASP A 334 -16.33 15.07 17.64
N ALA A 335 -15.51 14.72 16.64
CA ALA A 335 -15.70 15.19 15.28
C ALA A 335 -15.03 14.29 14.25
N LEU A 336 -15.63 14.17 13.08
CA LEU A 336 -15.01 13.64 11.86
C LEU A 336 -14.77 14.79 10.88
N VAL A 337 -13.52 15.06 10.56
CA VAL A 337 -13.12 16.20 9.72
C VAL A 337 -12.60 15.70 8.38
N LEU A 338 -13.12 16.26 7.29
CA LEU A 338 -12.60 16.09 5.92
C LEU A 338 -11.69 17.25 5.57
N LEU A 339 -10.52 16.94 5.01
CA LEU A 339 -9.59 17.92 4.47
C LEU A 339 -9.21 17.52 3.05
N ASP A 340 -9.47 18.40 2.06
CA ASP A 340 -8.99 18.27 0.70
C ASP A 340 -7.49 18.58 0.64
N LEU A 341 -6.71 17.73 0.00
CA LEU A 341 -5.24 17.84 -0.06
C LEU A 341 -4.77 18.49 -1.36
N ASN A 342 -5.39 19.61 -1.74
CA ASN A 342 -5.16 20.30 -3.00
C ASN A 342 -5.40 19.39 -4.21
N SER A 343 -6.53 18.71 -4.18
CA SER A 343 -6.92 17.83 -5.28
C SER A 343 -7.18 18.60 -6.57
N ALA A 344 -6.89 17.98 -7.72
CA ALA A 344 -7.00 18.62 -9.03
C ALA A 344 -8.44 19.06 -9.38
N ASN A 345 -9.44 18.25 -9.00
CA ASN A 345 -10.85 18.49 -9.32
C ASN A 345 -11.68 18.92 -8.10
N GLY A 346 -11.04 19.04 -6.93
CA GLY A 346 -11.71 19.42 -5.69
C GLY A 346 -12.58 18.33 -5.09
N THR A 347 -12.97 18.57 -3.83
CA THR A 347 -13.86 17.73 -3.04
C THR A 347 -15.16 18.49 -2.79
N THR A 348 -16.30 17.82 -2.92
CA THR A 348 -17.59 18.41 -2.52
C THR A 348 -18.24 17.59 -1.41
N VAL A 349 -18.96 18.27 -0.51
CA VAL A 349 -19.81 17.64 0.51
C VAL A 349 -21.22 18.21 0.34
N ASN A 350 -22.18 17.31 0.13
CA ASN A 350 -23.56 17.67 -0.17
C ASN A 350 -23.66 18.70 -1.31
N SER A 351 -22.87 18.51 -2.36
CA SER A 351 -22.78 19.37 -3.55
C SER A 351 -22.14 20.75 -3.31
N VAL A 352 -21.58 21.03 -2.13
CA VAL A 352 -20.84 22.25 -1.83
C VAL A 352 -19.35 21.95 -1.87
N ALA A 353 -18.56 22.72 -2.65
CA ALA A 353 -17.11 22.57 -2.69
C ALA A 353 -16.48 22.94 -1.35
N VAL A 354 -15.58 22.08 -0.85
CA VAL A 354 -14.95 22.26 0.45
C VAL A 354 -13.45 22.02 0.38
N LYS A 355 -12.68 22.83 1.10
CA LYS A 355 -11.28 22.54 1.40
C LYS A 355 -11.16 21.83 2.76
N LYS A 356 -12.01 22.18 3.68
CA LYS A 356 -12.09 21.63 5.02
C LYS A 356 -13.52 21.70 5.52
N THR A 357 -14.03 20.61 6.10
CA THR A 357 -15.36 20.60 6.72
C THR A 357 -15.47 19.53 7.79
N ILE A 358 -16.38 19.73 8.74
CA ILE A 358 -16.79 18.70 9.69
C ILE A 358 -17.91 17.90 9.04
N LEU A 359 -17.77 16.61 9.05
CA LEU A 359 -18.76 15.67 8.51
C LEU A 359 -19.77 15.29 9.59
N LYS A 360 -21.02 15.24 9.16
CA LYS A 360 -22.15 14.81 9.96
C LYS A 360 -22.66 13.45 9.46
N GLU A 361 -23.55 12.86 10.26
CA GLU A 361 -24.30 11.67 9.84
C GLU A 361 -25.01 11.93 8.51
N ASP A 362 -24.96 10.96 7.61
CA ASP A 362 -25.54 10.98 6.28
C ASP A 362 -24.92 11.97 5.28
N ASP A 363 -23.86 12.72 5.63
CA ASP A 363 -23.16 13.56 4.66
C ASP A 363 -22.62 12.72 3.48
N ILE A 364 -22.68 13.31 2.29
CA ILE A 364 -22.21 12.69 1.05
C ILE A 364 -21.02 13.48 0.51
N ILE A 365 -19.85 12.86 0.58
CA ILE A 365 -18.63 13.36 -0.05
C ILE A 365 -18.62 12.90 -1.49
N SER A 366 -18.43 13.81 -2.46
CA SER A 366 -18.30 13.45 -3.88
C SER A 366 -16.87 13.70 -4.37
N LEU A 367 -16.28 12.68 -4.99
CA LEU A 367 -14.93 12.65 -5.55
C LEU A 367 -15.00 12.00 -6.94
N GLY A 368 -14.79 12.76 -7.99
CA GLY A 368 -15.01 12.28 -9.35
C GLY A 368 -16.45 11.72 -9.52
N HIS A 369 -16.56 10.50 -10.02
CA HIS A 369 -17.85 9.82 -10.20
C HIS A 369 -18.32 9.04 -8.97
N HIS A 370 -17.59 9.11 -7.86
CA HIS A 370 -17.85 8.35 -6.64
C HIS A 370 -18.52 9.22 -5.57
N ARG A 371 -19.40 8.60 -4.81
CA ARG A 371 -20.04 9.20 -3.63
C ARG A 371 -19.73 8.37 -2.41
N LEU A 372 -19.26 9.04 -1.37
CA LEU A 372 -18.85 8.43 -0.11
C LEU A 372 -19.84 8.90 0.96
N LYS A 373 -20.68 8.00 1.45
CA LYS A 373 -21.67 8.31 2.47
C LYS A 373 -21.10 8.05 3.85
N VAL A 374 -21.23 9.05 4.73
CA VAL A 374 -20.79 8.99 6.13
C VAL A 374 -21.85 8.30 7.00
N ARG A 375 -21.40 7.39 7.86
CA ARG A 375 -22.21 6.70 8.84
C ARG A 375 -21.53 6.68 10.21
N ASN A 376 -22.33 6.73 11.27
CA ASN A 376 -21.88 6.76 12.66
C ASN A 376 -20.91 7.91 12.94
N ALA A 377 -21.17 9.10 12.35
CA ALA A 377 -20.36 10.28 12.60
C ALA A 377 -20.48 10.68 14.08
N PRO A 378 -19.34 11.06 14.75
CA PRO A 378 -19.39 11.55 16.11
C PRO A 378 -20.28 12.79 16.24
N ALA A 379 -21.01 12.91 17.34
CA ALA A 379 -21.75 14.13 17.68
C ALA A 379 -20.75 15.25 18.01
N ILE A 380 -20.85 16.37 17.30
CA ILE A 380 -19.92 17.49 17.41
C ILE A 380 -20.17 18.22 18.74
N SER A 381 -19.13 18.39 19.57
CA SER A 381 -19.21 19.24 20.75
C SER A 381 -19.18 20.74 20.35
N ALA A 382 -19.82 21.57 21.16
CA ALA A 382 -19.82 23.02 20.93
C ALA A 382 -18.38 23.62 20.93
N ALA A 383 -17.50 23.09 21.77
CA ALA A 383 -16.10 23.50 21.84
C ALA A 383 -15.33 23.18 20.57
N MET A 384 -15.51 21.98 20.00
CA MET A 384 -14.86 21.58 18.74
C MET A 384 -15.43 22.37 17.55
N ALA A 385 -16.74 22.64 17.54
CA ALA A 385 -17.36 23.44 16.49
C ALA A 385 -16.80 24.87 16.45
N GLU A 386 -16.52 25.48 17.59
CA GLU A 386 -15.92 26.80 17.70
C GLU A 386 -14.44 26.79 17.26
N LEU A 387 -13.68 25.80 17.72
CA LEU A 387 -12.26 25.63 17.38
C LEU A 387 -12.04 25.48 15.88
N LEU A 388 -12.97 24.82 15.18
CA LEU A 388 -12.87 24.54 13.74
C LEU A 388 -13.41 25.68 12.87
N LYS A 389 -14.11 26.67 13.42
CA LYS A 389 -14.55 27.88 12.72
C LYS A 389 -13.40 28.87 12.49
N SER A 390 -12.34 28.82 13.28
CA SER A 390 -11.17 29.66 13.11
C SER A 390 -10.42 29.27 11.83
N PRO A 391 -10.15 30.18 10.89
CA PRO A 391 -9.46 29.90 9.64
C PRO A 391 -8.03 29.37 9.85
N ASP A 392 -7.41 29.68 11.00
CA ASP A 392 -6.01 29.35 11.32
C ASP A 392 -5.81 28.00 12.03
N THR A 393 -6.87 27.29 12.37
CA THR A 393 -6.78 26.18 13.33
C THR A 393 -6.28 24.86 12.75
N LEU A 394 -6.06 24.73 11.43
CA LEU A 394 -5.52 23.51 10.83
C LEU A 394 -4.55 23.84 9.68
N LYS A 395 -3.50 24.58 9.95
CA LYS A 395 -2.27 24.44 9.18
C LYS A 395 -1.66 23.08 9.55
N MET A 396 -2.15 22.02 8.93
CA MET A 396 -1.48 20.73 9.05
C MET A 396 -0.07 20.89 8.48
N LYS A 397 0.92 20.82 9.33
CA LYS A 397 2.30 20.57 8.95
C LYS A 397 2.26 19.48 7.89
N ASN A 398 2.73 19.80 6.72
CA ASN A 398 2.74 19.04 5.45
C ASN A 398 2.41 17.54 5.55
N LEU A 399 1.86 16.97 4.48
CA LEU A 399 1.66 15.53 4.25
C LEU A 399 2.88 14.68 4.69
N VAL A 400 4.08 15.27 4.62
CA VAL A 400 5.37 14.76 5.10
C VAL A 400 5.37 14.55 6.61
N ASP A 401 4.79 15.45 7.40
CA ASP A 401 4.75 15.30 8.86
C ASP A 401 3.74 14.24 9.31
N LEU A 402 2.67 14.05 8.55
CA LEU A 402 1.74 12.93 8.74
C LEU A 402 2.45 11.58 8.53
N ARG A 403 3.30 11.51 7.51
CA ARG A 403 4.10 10.32 7.17
C ARG A 403 5.28 10.12 8.12
N ARG A 404 5.95 11.21 8.56
CA ARG A 404 7.00 11.16 9.59
C ARG A 404 6.47 10.69 10.93
N GLN A 405 5.28 11.11 11.34
CA GLN A 405 4.67 10.62 12.57
C GLN A 405 4.35 9.13 12.47
N ARG A 406 3.85 8.67 11.32
CA ARG A 406 3.57 7.24 11.10
C ARG A 406 4.88 6.41 11.09
N ALA A 407 5.94 6.89 10.43
CA ALA A 407 7.26 6.27 10.46
C ALA A 407 7.87 6.24 11.88
N ARG A 408 7.74 7.34 12.65
CA ARG A 408 8.22 7.40 14.04
C ARG A 408 7.41 6.53 15.00
N GLN A 409 6.10 6.40 14.80
CA GLN A 409 5.25 5.51 15.59
C GLN A 409 5.61 4.04 15.34
N LEU A 410 5.87 3.67 14.08
CA LEU A 410 6.31 2.33 13.69
C LEU A 410 7.70 2.00 14.27
N THR A 411 8.64 2.96 14.24
CA THR A 411 9.97 2.79 14.87
C THR A 411 9.90 2.68 16.39
N LYS A 412 8.92 3.33 17.02
CA LYS A 412 8.71 3.27 18.47
C LYS A 412 8.03 1.95 18.89
N ALA A 413 7.10 1.45 18.09
CA ALA A 413 6.48 0.15 18.29
C ALA A 413 7.51 -0.99 18.15
N ALA A 414 8.39 -0.93 17.15
CA ALA A 414 9.47 -1.89 16.97
C ALA A 414 10.51 -1.89 18.12
N LYS A 415 10.77 -0.72 18.73
CA LYS A 415 11.67 -0.64 19.91
C LYS A 415 11.04 -1.17 21.20
N ASN A 416 9.72 -1.08 21.34
CA ASN A 416 9.02 -1.58 22.54
C ASN A 416 8.70 -3.07 22.46
N SER A 417 8.86 -3.73 21.32
CA SER A 417 8.74 -5.20 21.17
C SER A 417 10.08 -5.92 21.29
N SER A 418 11.18 -5.20 21.49
CA SER A 418 12.54 -5.76 21.66
C SER A 418 13.15 -5.45 23.05
N ALA A 419 12.31 -5.05 24.03
CA ALA A 419 12.71 -4.85 25.43
C ALA A 419 11.92 -5.85 26.34
#